data_7a2ab58c9e3174038f65dde92cff5843
#
_entry.id   7a2ab58c9e3174038f65dde92cff5843
#
_cell.length_a   1.000
_cell.length_b   1.000
_cell.length_c   1.000
_cell.angle_alpha   90.00
_cell.angle_beta   90.00
_cell.angle_gamma   90.00
#
_symmetry.space_group_name_H-M   'P 1'
#
loop_
_entity.id
_entity.type
_entity.pdbx_description
1 polymer ?
#
loop_
_entity_poly.entity_id
_entity_poly.type
_entity_poly.pdbx_seq_one_letter_code
_entity_poly.pdbx_strand_id
1 'polypeptide(L)'
;MFRKLNLYKCICLYKLKDKMETLPNEIARRGYLELILGCMFSGKTTYLVDTYNKLYSKFNIKVINYSGDTRYHSTMLSTHDKVMIPCIFTNTLSDVCEEKYLNNIDVILINEGQFFPDLYDTVCNLVEVHKKQVYVCGLDGDFKRAKFGSILDLIPIADNFIKLFAKCDSCGEKAIFSKRLTNENDQVVIGSTNYIPVCRHCYNN
;
A
#
# COMPACT_ATOMS: atom_id res chain seq x y z
N MET A 1 -14.26 4.60 -42.65
CA MET A 1 -13.32 3.66 -42.04
C MET A 1 -12.91 4.11 -40.64
N PHE A 2 -13.89 4.42 -39.75
CA PHE A 2 -13.63 4.87 -38.37
C PHE A 2 -14.79 4.42 -37.48
N ARG A 3 -14.79 3.16 -37.01
CA ARG A 3 -15.76 2.70 -35.99
C ARG A 3 -15.36 1.39 -35.26
N LYS A 4 -14.07 1.07 -35.12
CA LYS A 4 -13.64 -0.17 -34.40
C LYS A 4 -12.79 0.04 -33.14
N LEU A 5 -12.44 1.28 -32.76
CA LEU A 5 -11.53 1.51 -31.62
C LEU A 5 -12.20 1.69 -30.24
N ASN A 6 -13.54 1.79 -30.16
CA ASN A 6 -14.21 2.09 -28.89
C ASN A 6 -14.76 0.85 -28.14
N LEU A 7 -14.80 -0.33 -28.78
CA LEU A 7 -15.35 -1.52 -28.14
C LEU A 7 -14.39 -2.19 -27.15
N TYR A 8 -13.09 -2.13 -27.40
CA TYR A 8 -12.10 -2.78 -26.52
C TYR A 8 -11.89 -2.06 -25.18
N LYS A 9 -12.04 -0.74 -25.13
CA LYS A 9 -11.97 0.02 -23.85
C LYS A 9 -13.17 -0.23 -22.94
N CYS A 10 -14.34 -0.44 -23.51
CA CYS A 10 -15.56 -0.71 -22.75
C CYS A 10 -15.59 -2.14 -22.18
N ILE A 11 -15.06 -3.12 -22.90
CA ILE A 11 -15.04 -4.52 -22.47
C ILE A 11 -14.04 -4.74 -21.32
N CYS A 12 -12.92 -4.01 -21.29
CA CYS A 12 -11.95 -4.12 -20.21
C CYS A 12 -12.48 -3.53 -18.89
N LEU A 13 -13.21 -2.41 -18.94
CA LEU A 13 -13.84 -1.79 -17.78
C LEU A 13 -15.06 -2.58 -17.26
N TYR A 14 -15.82 -3.23 -18.13
CA TYR A 14 -16.95 -4.08 -17.74
C TYR A 14 -16.48 -5.39 -17.08
N LYS A 15 -15.43 -6.03 -17.62
CA LYS A 15 -14.86 -7.25 -17.03
C LYS A 15 -14.18 -7.01 -15.66
N LEU A 16 -13.72 -5.79 -15.39
CA LEU A 16 -13.18 -5.42 -14.07
C LEU A 16 -14.27 -5.19 -13.03
N LYS A 17 -15.47 -4.69 -13.41
CA LYS A 17 -16.61 -4.55 -12.50
C LYS A 17 -17.23 -5.89 -12.12
N ASP A 18 -17.43 -6.80 -13.08
CA ASP A 18 -18.02 -8.12 -12.81
C ASP A 18 -17.09 -9.05 -11.99
N LYS A 19 -15.76 -8.87 -12.08
CA LYS A 19 -14.81 -9.62 -11.22
C LYS A 19 -14.82 -9.20 -9.76
N MET A 20 -15.32 -8.01 -9.42
CA MET A 20 -15.39 -7.57 -8.02
C MET A 20 -16.62 -8.10 -7.27
N GLU A 21 -17.66 -8.60 -7.94
CA GLU A 21 -18.90 -9.09 -7.30
C GLU A 21 -18.93 -10.60 -7.02
N THR A 22 -18.03 -11.40 -7.62
CA THR A 22 -18.10 -12.88 -7.54
C THR A 22 -17.02 -13.54 -6.67
N LEU A 23 -16.31 -12.82 -5.80
CA LEU A 23 -15.04 -13.23 -5.20
C LEU A 23 -14.94 -13.52 -3.69
N PRO A 24 -15.99 -13.77 -2.88
CA PRO A 24 -15.75 -14.07 -1.47
C PRO A 24 -15.15 -15.45 -1.17
N ASN A 25 -15.42 -16.48 -1.98
CA ASN A 25 -15.08 -17.87 -1.61
C ASN A 25 -13.90 -18.50 -2.38
N GLU A 26 -13.54 -18.03 -3.56
CA GLU A 26 -12.43 -18.63 -4.32
C GLU A 26 -11.08 -17.96 -4.00
N ILE A 27 -11.04 -16.69 -3.72
CA ILE A 27 -9.82 -15.97 -3.31
C ILE A 27 -9.36 -16.44 -1.92
N ALA A 28 -10.29 -16.69 -0.99
CA ALA A 28 -9.96 -17.18 0.35
C ALA A 28 -9.23 -18.54 0.35
N ARG A 29 -9.25 -19.28 -0.77
CA ARG A 29 -8.57 -20.59 -0.87
C ARG A 29 -7.22 -20.54 -1.56
N ARG A 30 -6.84 -19.40 -2.18
CA ARG A 30 -5.64 -19.33 -3.04
C ARG A 30 -4.55 -18.38 -2.53
N GLY A 31 -4.84 -17.56 -1.53
CA GLY A 31 -4.03 -16.41 -1.20
C GLY A 31 -4.25 -15.27 -2.21
N TYR A 32 -3.92 -14.05 -1.84
CA TYR A 32 -4.00 -12.88 -2.71
C TYR A 32 -3.05 -11.81 -2.23
N LEU A 33 -2.33 -11.18 -3.13
CA LEU A 33 -1.44 -10.05 -2.83
C LEU A 33 -1.76 -8.85 -3.72
N GLU A 34 -2.04 -7.71 -3.08
CA GLU A 34 -2.17 -6.43 -3.77
C GLU A 34 -1.18 -5.41 -3.18
N LEU A 35 -0.45 -4.72 -4.06
CA LEU A 35 0.49 -3.67 -3.70
C LEU A 35 -0.08 -2.30 -4.05
N ILE A 36 -0.03 -1.37 -3.08
CA ILE A 36 -0.45 0.01 -3.25
C ILE A 36 0.79 0.90 -3.08
N LEU A 37 1.38 1.28 -4.19
CA LEU A 37 2.64 2.00 -4.26
C LEU A 37 2.43 3.49 -4.59
N GLY A 38 3.39 4.33 -4.26
CA GLY A 38 3.39 5.74 -4.66
C GLY A 38 4.18 6.64 -3.73
N CYS A 39 4.41 7.88 -4.16
CA CYS A 39 5.13 8.90 -3.39
C CYS A 39 4.36 9.29 -2.10
N MET A 40 4.99 10.09 -1.26
CA MET A 40 4.28 10.69 -0.11
C MET A 40 3.08 11.52 -0.61
N PHE A 41 2.04 11.59 0.21
CA PHE A 41 0.78 12.30 -0.07
C PHE A 41 -0.03 11.79 -1.28
N SER A 42 0.27 10.59 -1.79
CA SER A 42 -0.47 9.99 -2.91
C SER A 42 -1.77 9.28 -2.53
N GLY A 43 -2.17 9.29 -1.25
CA GLY A 43 -3.42 8.67 -0.79
C GLY A 43 -3.34 7.17 -0.50
N LYS A 44 -2.14 6.60 -0.32
CA LYS A 44 -1.95 5.16 -0.02
C LYS A 44 -2.71 4.71 1.23
N THR A 45 -2.54 5.45 2.33
CA THR A 45 -3.23 5.15 3.60
C THR A 45 -4.75 5.26 3.45
N THR A 46 -5.24 6.25 2.68
CA THR A 46 -6.67 6.39 2.37
C THR A 46 -7.18 5.16 1.62
N TYR A 47 -6.45 4.71 0.59
CA TYR A 47 -6.79 3.50 -0.14
C TYR A 47 -6.89 2.27 0.78
N LEU A 48 -5.94 2.12 1.71
CA LEU A 48 -5.92 1.01 2.66
C LEU A 48 -7.12 1.06 3.62
N VAL A 49 -7.47 2.25 4.12
CA VAL A 49 -8.65 2.47 4.97
C VAL A 49 -9.95 2.20 4.20
N ASP A 50 -10.04 2.62 2.94
CA ASP A 50 -11.19 2.31 2.08
C ASP A 50 -11.33 0.81 1.83
N THR A 51 -10.20 0.11 1.67
CA THR A 51 -10.18 -1.36 1.55
C THR A 51 -10.68 -2.02 2.84
N TYR A 52 -10.22 -1.55 4.01
CA TYR A 52 -10.74 -1.99 5.30
C TYR A 52 -12.26 -1.83 5.38
N ASN A 53 -12.77 -0.63 5.08
CA ASN A 53 -14.21 -0.34 5.16
C ASN A 53 -15.07 -1.19 4.22
N LYS A 54 -14.54 -1.59 3.07
CA LYS A 54 -15.22 -2.50 2.12
C LYS A 54 -15.27 -3.95 2.61
N LEU A 55 -14.28 -4.37 3.38
CA LEU A 55 -14.07 -5.78 3.73
C LEU A 55 -14.50 -6.12 5.17
N TYR A 56 -14.48 -5.17 6.12
CA TYR A 56 -14.63 -5.44 7.56
C TYR A 56 -15.94 -6.12 7.95
N SER A 57 -17.01 -5.96 7.16
CA SER A 57 -18.29 -6.62 7.43
C SER A 57 -18.34 -8.08 7.00
N LYS A 58 -17.35 -8.55 6.25
CA LYS A 58 -17.31 -9.90 5.64
C LYS A 58 -16.14 -10.74 6.11
N PHE A 59 -15.06 -10.12 6.57
CA PHE A 59 -13.79 -10.76 6.86
C PHE A 59 -13.22 -10.29 8.20
N ASN A 60 -12.47 -11.16 8.86
CA ASN A 60 -11.66 -10.81 10.00
C ASN A 60 -10.35 -10.17 9.51
N ILE A 61 -10.18 -8.89 9.80
CA ILE A 61 -9.07 -8.10 9.28
C ILE A 61 -8.06 -7.78 10.37
N LYS A 62 -6.78 -8.00 10.09
CA LYS A 62 -5.66 -7.50 10.88
C LYS A 62 -5.02 -6.33 10.13
N VAL A 63 -4.91 -5.18 10.79
CA VAL A 63 -4.21 -4.00 10.26
C VAL A 63 -2.90 -3.83 11.01
N ILE A 64 -1.80 -3.65 10.28
CA ILE A 64 -0.46 -3.54 10.83
C ILE A 64 0.16 -2.24 10.32
N ASN A 65 0.72 -1.45 11.23
CA ASN A 65 1.48 -0.24 10.91
C ASN A 65 2.88 -0.31 11.51
N TYR A 66 3.84 0.35 10.85
CA TYR A 66 5.20 0.43 11.36
C TYR A 66 5.27 1.31 12.62
N SER A 67 5.93 0.83 13.69
CA SER A 67 5.99 1.53 14.99
C SER A 67 6.70 2.87 14.95
N GLY A 68 7.64 3.06 14.02
CA GLY A 68 8.28 4.36 13.81
C GLY A 68 7.36 5.44 13.23
N ASP A 69 6.18 5.04 12.71
CA ASP A 69 5.18 5.98 12.21
C ASP A 69 4.20 6.42 13.32
N THR A 70 4.69 7.22 14.26
CA THR A 70 3.91 7.71 15.40
C THR A 70 3.18 9.03 15.13
N ARG A 71 3.07 9.45 13.86
CA ARG A 71 2.62 10.80 13.45
C ARG A 71 1.21 11.17 13.92
N TYR A 72 0.32 10.21 14.15
CA TYR A 72 -1.09 10.52 14.42
C TYR A 72 -1.68 9.85 15.67
N HIS A 73 -1.37 8.59 15.96
CA HIS A 73 -1.96 7.86 17.11
C HIS A 73 -1.15 6.59 17.41
N SER A 74 -1.17 6.13 18.68
CA SER A 74 -0.42 4.95 19.12
C SER A 74 -1.13 3.60 18.91
N THR A 75 -2.43 3.62 18.60
CA THR A 75 -3.26 2.40 18.46
C THR A 75 -4.18 2.42 17.23
N MET A 76 -4.15 3.50 16.45
CA MET A 76 -5.04 3.69 15.30
C MET A 76 -4.24 4.12 14.08
N LEU A 77 -4.47 3.46 12.95
CA LEU A 77 -4.04 3.97 11.65
C LEU A 77 -4.95 5.13 11.27
N SER A 78 -4.37 6.29 10.98
CA SER A 78 -5.11 7.50 10.60
C SER A 78 -4.78 7.93 9.18
N THR A 79 -5.79 8.31 8.41
CA THR A 79 -5.61 9.05 7.15
C THR A 79 -5.29 10.51 7.44
N HIS A 80 -4.84 11.25 6.41
CA HIS A 80 -4.68 12.71 6.49
C HIS A 80 -5.99 13.42 6.89
N ASP A 81 -7.14 12.89 6.47
CA ASP A 81 -8.47 13.42 6.79
C ASP A 81 -9.02 12.91 8.14
N LYS A 82 -8.14 12.34 8.98
CA LYS A 82 -8.45 11.85 10.35
C LYS A 82 -9.49 10.72 10.42
N VAL A 83 -9.68 9.97 9.34
CA VAL A 83 -10.41 8.70 9.40
C VAL A 83 -9.49 7.67 10.03
N MET A 84 -9.96 6.98 11.07
CA MET A 84 -9.15 6.07 11.88
C MET A 84 -9.70 4.65 11.86
N ILE A 85 -8.80 3.67 11.78
CA ILE A 85 -9.13 2.24 11.95
C ILE A 85 -8.17 1.63 12.98
N PRO A 86 -8.61 0.60 13.76
CA PRO A 86 -7.75 -0.09 14.71
C PRO A 86 -6.57 -0.74 13.99
N CYS A 87 -5.36 -0.60 14.55
CA CYS A 87 -4.18 -1.26 14.02
C CYS A 87 -3.20 -1.68 15.12
N ILE A 88 -2.31 -2.60 14.77
CA ILE A 88 -1.20 -3.05 15.60
C ILE A 88 0.06 -2.35 15.10
N PHE A 89 0.83 -1.78 16.01
CA PHE A 89 2.13 -1.18 15.72
C PHE A 89 3.23 -2.19 16.05
N THR A 90 4.14 -2.41 15.10
CA THR A 90 5.30 -3.29 15.28
C THR A 90 6.48 -2.81 14.45
N ASN A 91 7.70 -3.27 14.77
CA ASN A 91 8.89 -3.03 13.98
C ASN A 91 9.19 -4.19 13.02
N THR A 92 8.64 -5.39 13.29
CA THR A 92 8.79 -6.59 12.48
C THR A 92 7.43 -7.25 12.29
N LEU A 93 7.16 -7.78 11.12
CA LEU A 93 5.90 -8.44 10.83
C LEU A 93 5.80 -9.80 11.51
N SER A 94 6.93 -10.52 11.64
CA SER A 94 6.99 -11.82 12.30
C SER A 94 6.44 -11.80 13.72
N ASP A 95 6.62 -10.72 14.47
CA ASP A 95 6.12 -10.61 15.85
C ASP A 95 4.60 -10.72 15.95
N VAL A 96 3.86 -10.36 14.91
CA VAL A 96 2.40 -10.28 14.88
C VAL A 96 1.75 -11.20 13.84
N CYS A 97 2.55 -11.86 13.01
CA CYS A 97 2.11 -12.76 11.93
C CYS A 97 2.50 -14.23 12.17
N GLU A 98 2.89 -14.63 13.38
CA GLU A 98 3.05 -16.04 13.71
C GLU A 98 1.71 -16.80 13.57
N GLU A 99 1.77 -18.09 13.24
CA GLU A 99 0.61 -18.95 12.98
C GLU A 99 -0.46 -18.86 14.08
N LYS A 100 -0.05 -18.83 15.35
CA LYS A 100 -0.97 -18.69 16.49
C LYS A 100 -1.84 -17.42 16.46
N TYR A 101 -1.40 -16.38 15.76
CA TYR A 101 -2.11 -15.10 15.61
C TYR A 101 -2.91 -15.00 14.32
N LEU A 102 -2.83 -16.02 13.44
CA LEU A 102 -3.46 -16.01 12.12
C LEU A 102 -4.74 -16.86 12.03
N ASN A 103 -5.06 -17.68 13.06
CA ASN A 103 -6.12 -18.69 13.01
C ASN A 103 -7.50 -18.17 12.57
N ASN A 104 -7.87 -16.95 12.94
CA ASN A 104 -9.16 -16.37 12.59
C ASN A 104 -9.01 -15.11 11.72
N ILE A 105 -7.87 -14.90 11.07
CA ILE A 105 -7.63 -13.75 10.22
C ILE A 105 -7.76 -14.17 8.77
N ASP A 106 -8.55 -13.44 8.01
CA ASP A 106 -8.75 -13.65 6.57
C ASP A 106 -7.93 -12.68 5.75
N VAL A 107 -7.88 -11.42 6.19
CA VAL A 107 -7.28 -10.29 5.49
C VAL A 107 -6.23 -9.60 6.36
N ILE A 108 -5.09 -9.25 5.76
CA ILE A 108 -4.01 -8.52 6.42
C ILE A 108 -3.71 -7.26 5.62
N LEU A 109 -3.80 -6.11 6.28
CA LEU A 109 -3.48 -4.80 5.71
C LEU A 109 -2.19 -4.29 6.34
N ILE A 110 -1.16 -4.06 5.54
CA ILE A 110 0.16 -3.61 5.99
C ILE A 110 0.40 -2.19 5.47
N ASN A 111 0.53 -1.24 6.38
CA ASN A 111 0.88 0.14 6.06
C ASN A 111 2.39 0.38 6.21
N GLU A 112 2.95 1.26 5.38
CA GLU A 112 4.37 1.63 5.38
C GLU A 112 5.31 0.43 5.20
N GLY A 113 4.95 -0.47 4.29
CA GLY A 113 5.63 -1.75 4.05
C GLY A 113 7.14 -1.64 3.83
N GLN A 114 7.65 -0.53 3.26
CA GLN A 114 9.08 -0.32 3.00
C GLN A 114 9.95 -0.30 4.25
N PHE A 115 9.36 -0.13 5.44
CA PHE A 115 10.12 -0.08 6.69
C PHE A 115 10.33 -1.45 7.37
N PHE A 116 9.56 -2.47 6.98
CA PHE A 116 9.66 -3.79 7.58
C PHE A 116 10.83 -4.58 6.98
N PRO A 117 11.83 -4.96 7.79
CA PRO A 117 13.00 -5.71 7.30
C PRO A 117 12.65 -7.12 6.81
N ASP A 118 11.60 -7.70 7.36
CA ASP A 118 11.10 -9.05 7.10
C ASP A 118 9.87 -9.08 6.16
N LEU A 119 9.61 -7.96 5.43
CA LEU A 119 8.43 -7.81 4.59
C LEU A 119 8.28 -8.93 3.56
N TYR A 120 9.34 -9.19 2.78
CA TYR A 120 9.27 -10.12 1.66
C TYR A 120 8.93 -11.55 2.14
N ASP A 121 9.72 -12.06 3.07
CA ASP A 121 9.57 -13.44 3.56
C ASP A 121 8.23 -13.64 4.27
N THR A 122 7.83 -12.66 5.09
CA THR A 122 6.55 -12.73 5.82
C THR A 122 5.37 -12.68 4.86
N VAL A 123 5.37 -11.77 3.88
CA VAL A 123 4.26 -11.67 2.90
C VAL A 123 4.18 -12.92 2.05
N CYS A 124 5.32 -13.46 1.57
CA CYS A 124 5.32 -14.73 0.84
C CYS A 124 4.69 -15.85 1.68
N ASN A 125 5.07 -15.98 2.94
CA ASN A 125 4.49 -17.00 3.83
C ASN A 125 2.98 -16.81 4.05
N LEU A 126 2.55 -15.58 4.28
CA LEU A 126 1.12 -15.25 4.46
C LEU A 126 0.28 -15.63 3.25
N VAL A 127 0.76 -15.31 2.05
CA VAL A 127 0.02 -15.54 0.80
C VAL A 127 0.11 -17.00 0.35
N GLU A 128 1.34 -17.54 0.30
CA GLU A 128 1.58 -18.85 -0.30
C GLU A 128 1.31 -20.02 0.65
N VAL A 129 1.58 -19.87 1.93
CA VAL A 129 1.39 -20.94 2.94
C VAL A 129 0.05 -20.77 3.62
N HIS A 130 -0.19 -19.63 4.26
CA HIS A 130 -1.40 -19.38 5.05
C HIS A 130 -2.61 -18.94 4.21
N LYS A 131 -2.46 -18.76 2.89
CA LYS A 131 -3.53 -18.41 1.94
C LYS A 131 -4.34 -17.18 2.34
N LYS A 132 -3.66 -16.17 2.94
CA LYS A 132 -4.30 -14.92 3.36
C LYS A 132 -4.45 -13.95 2.19
N GLN A 133 -5.42 -13.05 2.29
CA GLN A 133 -5.49 -11.87 1.42
C GLN A 133 -4.63 -10.78 2.05
N VAL A 134 -3.58 -10.36 1.36
CA VAL A 134 -2.61 -9.38 1.88
C VAL A 134 -2.62 -8.13 1.00
N TYR A 135 -2.77 -6.98 1.63
CA TYR A 135 -2.67 -5.67 0.98
C TYR A 135 -1.51 -4.93 1.62
N VAL A 136 -0.53 -4.55 0.82
CA VAL A 136 0.67 -3.84 1.29
C VAL A 136 0.72 -2.47 0.66
N CYS A 137 0.74 -1.42 1.46
CA CYS A 137 0.99 -0.09 0.93
C CYS A 137 2.31 0.48 1.43
N GLY A 138 2.98 1.26 0.56
CA GLY A 138 4.23 1.90 0.89
C GLY A 138 4.83 2.75 -0.21
N LEU A 139 5.99 3.32 0.09
CA LEU A 139 6.77 4.11 -0.86
C LEU A 139 7.44 3.20 -1.90
N ASP A 140 7.32 3.56 -3.16
CA ASP A 140 8.00 2.88 -4.27
C ASP A 140 9.44 3.34 -4.50
N GLY A 141 9.86 4.40 -3.81
CA GLY A 141 11.22 4.91 -3.81
C GLY A 141 11.43 5.92 -2.70
N ASP A 142 12.68 6.07 -2.29
CA ASP A 142 13.10 7.11 -1.35
C ASP A 142 13.21 8.50 -2.04
N PHE A 143 13.66 9.49 -1.28
CA PHE A 143 13.85 10.85 -1.80
C PHE A 143 14.95 10.96 -2.86
N LYS A 144 15.87 10.00 -2.95
CA LYS A 144 16.88 9.88 -4.03
C LYS A 144 16.36 9.08 -5.23
N ARG A 145 15.12 8.61 -5.19
CA ARG A 145 14.47 7.72 -6.17
C ARG A 145 15.11 6.33 -6.22
N ALA A 146 15.82 5.96 -5.17
CA ALA A 146 16.36 4.62 -5.00
C ALA A 146 15.30 3.69 -4.40
N LYS A 147 15.46 2.39 -4.59
CA LYS A 147 14.62 1.36 -3.98
C LYS A 147 14.60 1.55 -2.46
N PHE A 148 13.42 1.41 -1.85
CA PHE A 148 13.24 1.55 -0.41
C PHE A 148 12.73 0.24 0.19
N GLY A 149 13.55 -0.41 1.00
CA GLY A 149 13.25 -1.73 1.55
C GLY A 149 13.01 -2.78 0.46
N SER A 150 12.23 -3.81 0.80
CA SER A 150 11.91 -4.94 -0.08
C SER A 150 10.53 -4.88 -0.74
N ILE A 151 9.79 -3.77 -0.60
CA ILE A 151 8.41 -3.68 -1.09
C ILE A 151 8.30 -3.91 -2.61
N LEU A 152 9.29 -3.45 -3.39
CA LEU A 152 9.29 -3.66 -4.85
C LEU A 152 9.61 -5.11 -5.24
N ASP A 153 10.23 -5.89 -4.37
CA ASP A 153 10.53 -7.30 -4.62
C ASP A 153 9.26 -8.16 -4.61
N LEU A 154 8.17 -7.64 -4.04
CA LEU A 154 6.87 -8.28 -4.05
C LEU A 154 6.14 -8.18 -5.39
N ILE A 155 6.56 -7.28 -6.31
CA ILE A 155 5.87 -7.08 -7.60
C ILE A 155 5.73 -8.37 -8.41
N PRO A 156 6.78 -9.23 -8.55
CA PRO A 156 6.68 -10.45 -9.34
C PRO A 156 5.69 -11.49 -8.81
N ILE A 157 5.33 -11.42 -7.53
CA ILE A 157 4.41 -12.38 -6.88
C ILE A 157 3.05 -11.75 -6.56
N ALA A 158 2.84 -10.48 -6.88
CA ALA A 158 1.58 -9.78 -6.63
C ALA A 158 0.54 -10.13 -7.70
N ASP A 159 -0.69 -10.43 -7.27
CA ASP A 159 -1.85 -10.59 -8.15
C ASP A 159 -2.27 -9.26 -8.78
N ASN A 160 -2.07 -8.16 -8.02
CA ASN A 160 -2.35 -6.81 -8.49
C ASN A 160 -1.37 -5.80 -7.89
N PHE A 161 -1.04 -4.74 -8.63
CA PHE A 161 -0.35 -3.60 -8.08
C PHE A 161 -0.88 -2.30 -8.67
N ILE A 162 -0.95 -1.27 -7.83
CA ILE A 162 -1.45 0.05 -8.18
C ILE A 162 -0.39 1.08 -7.82
N LYS A 163 -0.08 1.98 -8.76
CA LYS A 163 0.76 3.14 -8.47
C LYS A 163 -0.12 4.38 -8.37
N LEU A 164 -0.21 4.92 -7.15
CA LEU A 164 -0.90 6.16 -6.84
C LEU A 164 0.00 7.38 -7.07
N PHE A 165 -0.63 8.52 -7.27
CA PHE A 165 0.03 9.78 -7.59
C PHE A 165 -0.50 10.89 -6.70
N ALA A 166 0.35 11.85 -6.37
CA ALA A 166 -0.04 13.07 -5.69
C ALA A 166 -0.17 14.24 -6.69
N LYS A 167 -0.61 15.39 -6.20
CA LYS A 167 -0.49 16.66 -6.91
C LYS A 167 0.87 17.25 -6.61
N CYS A 168 1.60 17.69 -7.64
CA CYS A 168 2.90 18.31 -7.49
C CYS A 168 2.76 19.64 -6.73
N ASP A 169 3.51 19.77 -5.63
CA ASP A 169 3.47 20.94 -4.77
C ASP A 169 3.94 22.22 -5.51
N SER A 170 4.89 22.07 -6.44
CA SER A 170 5.49 23.21 -7.16
C SER A 170 4.67 23.67 -8.38
N CYS A 171 4.05 22.77 -9.16
CA CYS A 171 3.39 23.13 -10.43
C CYS A 171 1.97 22.59 -10.60
N GLY A 172 1.45 21.81 -9.65
CA GLY A 172 0.10 21.25 -9.70
C GLY A 172 -0.07 20.00 -10.58
N GLU A 173 0.94 19.63 -11.37
CA GLU A 173 0.91 18.43 -12.22
C GLU A 173 1.00 17.12 -11.41
N LYS A 174 0.91 15.99 -12.09
CA LYS A 174 1.00 14.66 -11.50
C LYS A 174 2.37 14.42 -10.86
N ALA A 175 2.42 14.32 -9.53
CA ALA A 175 3.62 14.03 -8.76
C ALA A 175 3.85 12.51 -8.63
N ILE A 176 5.10 12.11 -8.83
CA ILE A 176 5.55 10.71 -8.79
C ILE A 176 6.72 10.48 -7.84
N PHE A 177 7.28 11.54 -7.27
CA PHE A 177 8.44 11.49 -6.39
C PHE A 177 8.17 12.23 -5.07
N SER A 178 8.84 11.78 -4.02
CA SER A 178 8.96 12.49 -2.76
C SER A 178 10.29 13.26 -2.77
N LYS A 179 10.27 14.60 -2.78
CA LYS A 179 11.46 15.45 -2.70
C LYS A 179 11.67 15.85 -1.25
N ARG A 180 12.86 15.62 -0.72
CA ARG A 180 13.24 16.08 0.63
C ARG A 180 13.59 17.55 0.60
N LEU A 181 13.15 18.29 1.61
CA LEU A 181 13.40 19.73 1.78
C LEU A 181 14.60 20.02 2.68
N THR A 182 15.06 19.04 3.43
CA THR A 182 16.14 19.14 4.41
C THR A 182 17.44 18.52 3.87
N ASN A 183 18.57 18.82 4.51
CA ASN A 183 19.90 18.47 3.99
C ASN A 183 20.42 17.12 4.52
N GLU A 184 19.65 16.39 5.35
CA GLU A 184 20.08 15.09 5.86
C GLU A 184 20.21 14.06 4.72
N ASN A 185 21.27 13.23 4.82
CA ASN A 185 21.58 12.21 3.82
C ASN A 185 20.99 10.84 4.14
N ASP A 186 20.50 10.65 5.36
CA ASP A 186 19.93 9.38 5.80
C ASP A 186 18.69 9.03 4.96
N GLN A 187 18.53 7.76 4.62
CA GLN A 187 17.38 7.31 3.82
C GLN A 187 16.06 7.60 4.56
N VAL A 188 16.07 7.41 5.88
CA VAL A 188 14.90 7.59 6.74
C VAL A 188 15.08 8.86 7.59
N VAL A 189 14.26 9.87 7.34
CA VAL A 189 14.05 11.00 8.25
C VAL A 189 12.55 11.06 8.52
N ILE A 190 12.17 10.84 9.77
CA ILE A 190 10.77 10.81 10.17
C ILE A 190 10.23 12.23 10.20
N GLY A 191 9.10 12.46 9.53
CA GLY A 191 8.41 13.74 9.50
C GLY A 191 7.67 13.95 8.18
N SER A 192 6.48 14.50 8.24
CA SER A 192 5.69 14.83 7.03
C SER A 192 6.05 16.19 6.45
N THR A 193 6.59 17.11 7.26
CA THR A 193 6.98 18.46 6.84
C THR A 193 8.30 18.53 6.08
N ASN A 194 9.09 17.45 6.15
CA ASN A 194 10.41 17.37 5.52
C ASN A 194 10.36 16.98 4.04
N TYR A 195 9.18 16.70 3.50
CA TYR A 195 9.01 16.18 2.15
C TYR A 195 7.84 16.85 1.45
N ILE A 196 7.98 17.00 0.13
CA ILE A 196 6.89 17.40 -0.77
C ILE A 196 6.77 16.43 -1.94
N PRO A 197 5.55 16.21 -2.46
CA PRO A 197 5.34 15.46 -3.69
C PRO A 197 5.67 16.34 -4.89
N VAL A 198 6.47 15.81 -5.82
CA VAL A 198 6.88 16.55 -7.03
C VAL A 198 6.79 15.69 -8.30
N CYS A 199 6.53 16.36 -9.42
CA CYS A 199 6.63 15.74 -10.74
C CYS A 199 8.12 15.63 -11.16
N ARG A 200 8.39 14.92 -12.26
CA ARG A 200 9.75 14.71 -12.77
C ARG A 200 10.47 16.02 -13.10
N HIS A 201 9.75 16.98 -13.70
CA HIS A 201 10.32 18.29 -14.02
C HIS A 201 10.76 19.04 -12.76
N CYS A 202 9.86 19.21 -11.78
CA CYS A 202 10.15 19.94 -10.54
C CYS A 202 11.09 19.21 -9.57
N TYR A 203 11.29 17.90 -9.75
CA TYR A 203 12.30 17.17 -8.99
C TYR A 203 13.72 17.54 -9.45
N ASN A 204 13.93 17.71 -10.78
CA ASN A 204 15.24 17.93 -11.39
C ASN A 204 15.63 19.42 -11.43
N ASN A 205 14.70 20.32 -11.19
CA ASN A 205 14.89 21.77 -11.07
C ASN A 205 14.63 22.22 -9.63
#